data_d078db835ebdd08b7fa181fedbcffc86
#
_entry.id   d078db835ebdd08b7fa181fedbcffc86
#
_cell.length_a   1.000
_cell.length_b   1.000
_cell.length_c   1.000
_cell.angle_alpha   90.00
_cell.angle_beta   90.00
_cell.angle_gamma   90.00
#
_symmetry.space_group_name_H-M   'P 1'
#
loop_
_entity.id
_entity.type
_entity.pdbx_description
1 polymer ?
#
loop_
_entity_poly.entity_id
_entity_poly.type
_entity_poly.pdbx_seq_one_letter_code
_entity_poly.pdbx_strand_id
1 'polypeptide(L)'
;VEVVASLPCYLEDNCDSQRGNGVFRKSIDALKLLNGLGYARRDGKLILSLVYNPVGPSLPPDQQKLEQAYRDQLWSRFEIEFNQLYTITNMPISRFLDDLISSERYDEYMSLLVSSFNRESIDGLMCRSTLSIDWQGYLFDCDFNQMLDLPLETNSRQHIGDFKLQDIQNHSIAVGRH
;
A
#
# COMPACT_ATOMS: atom_id res chain seq x y z
N VAL A 1 2.93 -7.97 -17.39
CA VAL A 1 2.54 -6.71 -16.71
C VAL A 1 1.61 -7.08 -15.56
N GLU A 2 1.87 -6.54 -14.39
CA GLU A 2 1.01 -6.65 -13.20
C GLU A 2 0.26 -5.33 -13.01
N VAL A 3 -1.03 -5.44 -12.70
CA VAL A 3 -1.86 -4.33 -12.22
C VAL A 3 -2.18 -4.58 -10.76
N VAL A 4 -1.88 -3.61 -9.91
CA VAL A 4 -2.20 -3.62 -8.48
C VAL A 4 -3.30 -2.60 -8.23
N ALA A 5 -4.49 -3.05 -7.85
CA ALA A 5 -5.68 -2.22 -7.68
C ALA A 5 -6.11 -2.14 -6.21
N SER A 6 -6.28 -0.93 -5.70
CA SER A 6 -6.80 -0.74 -4.35
C SER A 6 -8.32 -0.97 -4.30
N LEU A 7 -8.74 -1.99 -3.57
CA LEU A 7 -10.13 -2.24 -3.24
C LEU A 7 -10.22 -2.50 -1.72
N PRO A 8 -10.41 -1.46 -0.89
CA PRO A 8 -10.27 -1.58 0.55
C PRO A 8 -11.36 -2.44 1.21
N CYS A 9 -12.50 -2.66 0.54
CA CYS A 9 -13.54 -3.57 0.98
C CYS A 9 -14.34 -4.11 -0.21
N TYR A 10 -14.82 -5.34 -0.10
CA TYR A 10 -15.77 -5.94 -1.05
C TYR A 10 -17.24 -5.53 -0.78
N LEU A 11 -17.49 -4.73 0.26
CA LEU A 11 -18.79 -4.13 0.56
C LEU A 11 -18.80 -2.67 0.12
N GLU A 12 -19.86 -2.27 -0.60
CA GLU A 12 -20.00 -0.93 -1.18
C GLU A 12 -19.94 0.16 -0.13
N ASP A 13 -20.75 0.04 0.94
CA ASP A 13 -20.82 1.05 1.99
C ASP A 13 -19.46 1.30 2.68
N ASN A 14 -18.73 0.23 2.94
CA ASN A 14 -17.42 0.31 3.58
C ASN A 14 -16.36 0.91 2.64
N CYS A 15 -16.39 0.54 1.37
CA CYS A 15 -15.48 1.10 0.38
C CYS A 15 -15.76 2.59 0.14
N ASP A 16 -17.02 2.94 -0.04
CA ASP A 16 -17.42 4.32 -0.32
C ASP A 16 -17.21 5.24 0.89
N SER A 17 -17.36 4.75 2.11
CA SER A 17 -17.03 5.51 3.33
C SER A 17 -15.54 5.90 3.42
N GLN A 18 -14.64 5.05 2.89
CA GLN A 18 -13.21 5.32 2.87
C GLN A 18 -12.75 6.17 1.68
N ARG A 19 -13.36 5.95 0.51
CA ARG A 19 -12.85 6.45 -0.78
C ARG A 19 -13.77 7.49 -1.43
N GLY A 20 -14.98 7.64 -0.93
CA GLY A 20 -15.99 8.54 -1.47
C GLY A 20 -17.10 7.80 -2.23
N ASN A 21 -18.26 8.45 -2.33
CA ASN A 21 -19.47 7.87 -2.91
C ASN A 21 -19.26 7.43 -4.37
N GLY A 22 -19.67 6.22 -4.68
CA GLY A 22 -19.64 5.64 -6.02
C GLY A 22 -18.26 5.15 -6.47
N VAL A 23 -17.24 5.20 -5.60
CA VAL A 23 -15.90 4.68 -5.91
C VAL A 23 -15.93 3.16 -6.01
N PHE A 24 -16.73 2.48 -5.16
CA PHE A 24 -16.87 1.02 -5.23
C PHE A 24 -17.34 0.57 -6.61
N ARG A 25 -18.41 1.16 -7.14
CA ARG A 25 -18.95 0.81 -8.46
C ARG A 25 -17.94 1.01 -9.57
N LYS A 26 -17.27 2.16 -9.58
CA LYS A 26 -16.20 2.44 -10.57
C LYS A 26 -15.05 1.45 -10.47
N SER A 27 -14.70 1.01 -9.27
CA SER A 27 -13.68 -0.02 -9.05
C SER A 27 -14.13 -1.37 -9.60
N ILE A 28 -15.36 -1.79 -9.34
CA ILE A 28 -15.94 -3.03 -9.89
C ILE A 28 -15.95 -3.01 -11.42
N ASP A 29 -16.38 -1.90 -12.03
CA ASP A 29 -16.40 -1.76 -13.50
C ASP A 29 -14.99 -1.84 -14.09
N ALA A 30 -14.00 -1.21 -13.45
CA ALA A 30 -12.60 -1.28 -13.86
C ALA A 30 -12.04 -2.71 -13.74
N LEU A 31 -12.33 -3.43 -12.66
CA LEU A 31 -11.90 -4.81 -12.48
C LEU A 31 -12.52 -5.76 -13.52
N LYS A 32 -13.81 -5.59 -13.84
CA LYS A 32 -14.48 -6.33 -14.93
C LYS A 32 -13.82 -6.07 -16.27
N LEU A 33 -13.50 -4.82 -16.56
CA LEU A 33 -12.78 -4.46 -17.78
C LEU A 33 -11.41 -5.15 -17.85
N LEU A 34 -10.65 -5.15 -16.76
CA LEU A 34 -9.35 -5.81 -16.67
C LEU A 34 -9.49 -7.33 -16.90
N ASN A 35 -10.47 -7.98 -16.28
CA ASN A 35 -10.74 -9.41 -16.55
C ASN A 35 -11.13 -9.66 -18.01
N GLY A 36 -11.91 -8.77 -18.61
CA GLY A 36 -12.25 -8.82 -20.05
C GLY A 36 -11.02 -8.69 -20.96
N LEU A 37 -10.00 -7.95 -20.55
CA LEU A 37 -8.72 -7.81 -21.24
C LEU A 37 -7.76 -8.98 -20.97
N GLY A 38 -8.14 -9.96 -20.16
CA GLY A 38 -7.37 -11.18 -19.90
C GLY A 38 -6.53 -11.16 -18.63
N TYR A 39 -6.68 -10.14 -17.77
CA TYR A 39 -6.06 -10.14 -16.44
C TYR A 39 -6.70 -11.20 -15.54
N ALA A 40 -5.90 -11.77 -14.65
CA ALA A 40 -6.26 -12.81 -13.67
C ALA A 40 -6.73 -14.15 -14.29
N ARG A 41 -6.56 -14.39 -15.57
CA ARG A 41 -6.88 -15.69 -16.16
C ARG A 41 -5.86 -16.74 -15.74
N ARG A 42 -6.33 -17.98 -15.51
CA ARG A 42 -5.50 -19.09 -15.00
C ARG A 42 -4.24 -19.36 -15.84
N ASP A 43 -4.34 -19.24 -17.16
CA ASP A 43 -3.22 -19.47 -18.10
C ASP A 43 -2.61 -18.15 -18.62
N GLY A 44 -3.01 -17.02 -18.04
CA GLY A 44 -2.61 -15.69 -18.49
C GLY A 44 -1.32 -15.19 -17.84
N LYS A 45 -0.60 -14.34 -18.59
CA LYS A 45 0.60 -13.63 -18.07
C LYS A 45 0.27 -12.26 -17.47
N LEU A 46 -1.00 -11.87 -17.49
CA LEU A 46 -1.47 -10.59 -16.99
C LEU A 46 -2.00 -10.78 -15.57
N ILE A 47 -1.27 -10.24 -14.62
CA ILE A 47 -1.55 -10.41 -13.19
C ILE A 47 -2.38 -9.23 -12.70
N LEU A 48 -3.47 -9.53 -11.98
CA LEU A 48 -4.29 -8.57 -11.26
C LEU A 48 -4.21 -8.88 -9.77
N SER A 49 -3.61 -7.97 -9.02
CA SER A 49 -3.54 -8.05 -7.57
C SER A 49 -4.42 -6.98 -6.94
N LEU A 50 -5.06 -7.31 -5.84
CA LEU A 50 -5.86 -6.35 -5.07
C LEU A 50 -5.12 -5.93 -3.81
N VAL A 51 -5.43 -4.74 -3.31
CA VAL A 51 -4.89 -4.24 -2.04
C VAL A 51 -6.05 -3.90 -1.10
N TYR A 52 -6.01 -4.52 0.07
CA TYR A 52 -6.86 -4.21 1.22
C TYR A 52 -6.09 -3.33 2.20
N ASN A 53 -6.79 -2.35 2.78
CA ASN A 53 -6.33 -1.65 3.98
C ASN A 53 -7.49 -1.53 4.97
N PRO A 54 -7.24 -1.69 6.28
CA PRO A 54 -8.29 -1.66 7.30
C PRO A 54 -8.92 -0.27 7.45
N VAL A 55 -10.15 -0.24 7.93
CA VAL A 55 -10.81 1.00 8.33
C VAL A 55 -10.30 1.40 9.72
N GLY A 56 -9.87 2.66 9.84
CA GLY A 56 -9.47 3.23 11.13
C GLY A 56 -8.22 2.56 11.74
N PRO A 57 -8.04 2.70 13.06
CA PRO A 57 -6.84 2.26 13.78
C PRO A 57 -6.91 0.77 14.16
N SER A 58 -6.93 -0.09 13.15
CA SER A 58 -6.93 -1.53 13.33
C SER A 58 -5.90 -2.20 12.41
N LEU A 59 -5.45 -3.38 12.80
CA LEU A 59 -4.62 -4.22 11.94
C LEU A 59 -5.49 -5.00 10.94
N PRO A 60 -4.93 -5.38 9.78
CA PRO A 60 -5.60 -6.31 8.88
C PRO A 60 -5.91 -7.64 9.59
N PRO A 61 -7.03 -8.30 9.25
CA PRO A 61 -7.29 -9.66 9.71
C PRO A 61 -6.33 -10.65 9.03
N ASP A 62 -6.46 -11.94 9.38
CA ASP A 62 -5.72 -13.01 8.73
C ASP A 62 -5.84 -12.94 7.21
N GLN A 63 -4.70 -12.83 6.52
CA GLN A 63 -4.65 -12.56 5.07
C GLN A 63 -5.30 -13.67 4.25
N GLN A 64 -5.11 -14.94 4.61
CA GLN A 64 -5.65 -16.05 3.83
C GLN A 64 -7.17 -16.10 3.92
N LYS A 65 -7.73 -15.90 5.11
CA LYS A 65 -9.18 -15.84 5.32
C LYS A 65 -9.80 -14.63 4.61
N LEU A 66 -9.12 -13.49 4.67
CA LEU A 66 -9.58 -12.29 3.99
C LEU A 66 -9.55 -12.46 2.47
N GLU A 67 -8.47 -13.01 1.92
CA GLU A 67 -8.37 -13.27 0.49
C GLU A 67 -9.46 -14.23 0.02
N GLN A 68 -9.74 -15.29 0.79
CA GLN A 68 -10.82 -16.21 0.45
C GLN A 68 -12.19 -15.49 0.44
N ALA A 69 -12.46 -14.66 1.45
CA ALA A 69 -13.69 -13.87 1.49
C ALA A 69 -13.82 -12.92 0.28
N TYR A 70 -12.71 -12.26 -0.14
CA TYR A 70 -12.69 -11.44 -1.35
C TYR A 70 -13.01 -12.27 -2.60
N ARG A 71 -12.41 -13.45 -2.75
CA ARG A 71 -12.68 -14.36 -3.88
C ARG A 71 -14.15 -14.73 -3.94
N ASP A 72 -14.72 -15.19 -2.83
CA ASP A 72 -16.11 -15.62 -2.76
C ASP A 72 -17.08 -14.47 -3.05
N GLN A 73 -16.85 -13.31 -2.48
CA GLN A 73 -17.74 -12.14 -2.65
C GLN A 73 -17.63 -11.51 -4.05
N LEU A 74 -16.42 -11.36 -4.57
CA LEU A 74 -16.24 -10.75 -5.90
C LEU A 74 -16.67 -11.69 -7.02
N TRP A 75 -16.43 -12.99 -6.88
CA TRP A 75 -16.89 -13.97 -7.84
C TRP A 75 -18.42 -14.11 -7.84
N SER A 76 -19.02 -14.37 -6.68
CA SER A 76 -20.47 -14.62 -6.59
C SER A 76 -21.34 -13.44 -7.01
N ARG A 77 -20.87 -12.22 -6.79
CA ARG A 77 -21.64 -10.98 -7.07
C ARG A 77 -21.33 -10.36 -8.40
N PHE A 78 -20.11 -10.50 -8.90
CA PHE A 78 -19.61 -9.71 -10.02
C PHE A 78 -18.86 -10.53 -11.08
N GLU A 79 -18.60 -11.81 -10.82
CA GLU A 79 -17.79 -12.70 -11.68
C GLU A 79 -16.35 -12.17 -11.90
N ILE A 80 -15.80 -11.50 -10.86
CA ILE A 80 -14.45 -10.95 -10.90
C ILE A 80 -13.46 -11.95 -10.31
N GLU A 81 -12.36 -12.19 -11.06
CA GLU A 81 -11.19 -12.95 -10.62
C GLU A 81 -10.01 -12.01 -10.37
N PHE A 82 -9.13 -12.41 -9.44
CA PHE A 82 -7.85 -11.77 -9.19
C PHE A 82 -6.80 -12.82 -8.78
N ASN A 83 -5.52 -12.51 -8.90
CA ASN A 83 -4.45 -13.46 -8.60
C ASN A 83 -4.14 -13.52 -7.09
N GLN A 84 -4.00 -12.37 -6.42
CA GLN A 84 -3.65 -12.31 -5.00
C GLN A 84 -4.20 -11.04 -4.34
N LEU A 85 -4.35 -11.10 -3.02
CA LEU A 85 -4.73 -9.97 -2.19
C LEU A 85 -3.54 -9.57 -1.31
N TYR A 86 -3.08 -8.33 -1.45
CA TYR A 86 -2.15 -7.72 -0.50
C TYR A 86 -2.93 -7.07 0.64
N THR A 87 -2.45 -7.23 1.85
CA THR A 87 -2.95 -6.49 3.02
C THR A 87 -1.90 -5.49 3.47
N ILE A 88 -2.30 -4.25 3.63
CA ILE A 88 -1.42 -3.20 4.15
C ILE A 88 -1.96 -2.67 5.47
N THR A 89 -1.06 -2.29 6.35
CA THR A 89 -1.38 -1.60 7.60
C THR A 89 -1.36 -0.10 7.35
N ASN A 90 -2.34 0.63 7.89
CA ASN A 90 -2.36 2.07 7.76
C ASN A 90 -1.19 2.70 8.52
N MET A 91 -0.46 3.61 7.86
CA MET A 91 0.55 4.43 8.53
C MET A 91 -0.08 5.67 9.13
N PRO A 92 0.33 6.09 10.34
CA PRO A 92 -0.20 7.28 11.02
C PRO A 92 0.38 8.57 10.41
N ILE A 93 0.02 8.86 9.16
CA ILE A 93 0.45 10.04 8.41
C ILE A 93 -0.74 10.74 7.76
N SER A 94 -0.57 12.02 7.39
CA SER A 94 -1.56 12.84 6.69
C SER A 94 -2.95 12.76 7.34
N ARG A 95 -4.01 12.64 6.56
CA ARG A 95 -5.40 12.61 7.05
C ARG A 95 -5.66 11.56 8.13
N PHE A 96 -5.03 10.39 8.02
CA PHE A 96 -5.21 9.35 9.03
C PHE A 96 -4.56 9.73 10.37
N LEU A 97 -3.42 10.43 10.36
CA LEU A 97 -2.83 11.00 11.57
C LEU A 97 -3.76 12.07 12.19
N ASP A 98 -4.34 12.94 11.38
CA ASP A 98 -5.29 13.95 11.84
C ASP A 98 -6.53 13.29 12.50
N ASP A 99 -7.05 12.22 11.90
CA ASP A 99 -8.16 11.44 12.46
C ASP A 99 -7.79 10.77 13.79
N LEU A 100 -6.58 10.22 13.90
CA LEU A 100 -6.09 9.59 15.14
C LEU A 100 -5.92 10.62 16.26
N ILE A 101 -5.39 11.79 15.95
CA ILE A 101 -5.22 12.88 16.93
C ILE A 101 -6.58 13.41 17.36
N SER A 102 -7.48 13.70 16.42
CA SER A 102 -8.80 14.26 16.72
C SER A 102 -9.71 13.31 17.52
N SER A 103 -9.52 12.00 17.33
CA SER A 103 -10.21 10.95 18.08
C SER A 103 -9.48 10.48 19.34
N GLU A 104 -8.36 11.09 19.71
CA GLU A 104 -7.51 10.74 20.87
C GLU A 104 -7.02 9.28 20.85
N ARG A 105 -6.85 8.67 19.65
CA ARG A 105 -6.46 7.26 19.47
C ARG A 105 -5.02 7.06 18.96
N TYR A 106 -4.24 8.11 18.89
CA TYR A 106 -2.88 8.01 18.35
C TYR A 106 -2.00 7.08 19.18
N ASP A 107 -1.93 7.25 20.50
CA ASP A 107 -1.08 6.45 21.37
C ASP A 107 -1.53 4.98 21.43
N GLU A 108 -2.85 4.72 21.40
CA GLU A 108 -3.41 3.37 21.30
C GLU A 108 -2.92 2.68 20.03
N TYR A 109 -3.04 3.37 18.90
CA TYR A 109 -2.65 2.82 17.60
C TYR A 109 -1.14 2.61 17.48
N MET A 110 -0.33 3.55 17.95
CA MET A 110 1.14 3.38 17.99
C MET A 110 1.55 2.20 18.86
N SER A 111 0.92 2.03 20.02
CA SER A 111 1.15 0.86 20.88
C SER A 111 0.80 -0.45 20.19
N LEU A 112 -0.31 -0.46 19.43
CA LEU A 112 -0.72 -1.62 18.62
C LEU A 112 0.31 -1.94 17.55
N LEU A 113 0.82 -0.95 16.81
CA LEU A 113 1.85 -1.14 15.78
C LEU A 113 3.15 -1.70 16.38
N VAL A 114 3.62 -1.11 17.47
CA VAL A 114 4.86 -1.55 18.14
C VAL A 114 4.73 -2.98 18.67
N SER A 115 3.60 -3.32 19.32
CA SER A 115 3.37 -4.67 19.86
C SER A 115 3.21 -5.75 18.78
N SER A 116 2.81 -5.34 17.58
CA SER A 116 2.59 -6.24 16.43
C SER A 116 3.77 -6.29 15.48
N PHE A 117 4.87 -5.61 15.80
CA PHE A 117 6.04 -5.54 14.93
C PHE A 117 6.68 -6.92 14.73
N ASN A 118 6.77 -7.34 13.46
CA ASN A 118 7.44 -8.57 13.08
C ASN A 118 8.89 -8.29 12.62
N ARG A 119 9.87 -8.74 13.40
CA ARG A 119 11.30 -8.56 13.08
C ARG A 119 11.72 -9.27 11.79
N GLU A 120 11.05 -10.35 11.41
CA GLU A 120 11.36 -11.11 10.19
C GLU A 120 11.01 -10.31 8.91
N SER A 121 10.14 -9.30 9.02
CA SER A 121 9.79 -8.43 7.88
C SER A 121 10.87 -7.40 7.54
N ILE A 122 11.85 -7.17 8.39
CA ILE A 122 12.88 -6.11 8.20
C ILE A 122 13.65 -6.30 6.89
N ASP A 123 14.02 -7.53 6.56
CA ASP A 123 14.80 -7.80 5.35
C ASP A 123 14.01 -7.59 4.05
N GLY A 124 12.68 -7.66 4.13
CA GLY A 124 11.75 -7.43 3.02
C GLY A 124 11.18 -6.00 2.93
N LEU A 125 11.63 -5.06 3.75
CA LEU A 125 11.14 -3.68 3.71
C LEU A 125 11.48 -3.02 2.37
N MET A 126 10.49 -2.35 1.77
CA MET A 126 10.62 -1.69 0.47
C MET A 126 11.76 -0.66 0.45
N CYS A 127 11.94 0.11 1.51
CA CYS A 127 13.01 1.09 1.62
C CYS A 127 14.42 0.52 1.47
N ARG A 128 14.60 -0.79 1.58
CA ARG A 128 15.88 -1.47 1.36
C ARG A 128 16.18 -1.80 -0.10
N SER A 129 15.17 -1.76 -0.97
CA SER A 129 15.27 -2.23 -2.36
C SER A 129 14.62 -1.31 -3.39
N THR A 130 13.99 -0.23 -2.95
CA THR A 130 13.35 0.74 -3.83
C THR A 130 13.94 2.13 -3.62
N LEU A 131 13.76 2.97 -4.62
CA LEU A 131 14.00 4.41 -4.52
C LEU A 131 12.74 5.12 -4.99
N SER A 132 12.38 6.18 -4.29
CA SER A 132 11.36 7.12 -4.72
C SER A 132 12.02 8.36 -5.31
N ILE A 133 11.46 8.89 -6.38
CA ILE A 133 11.99 10.07 -7.08
C ILE A 133 10.88 11.10 -7.13
N ASP A 134 11.14 12.30 -6.63
CA ASP A 134 10.18 13.37 -6.71
C ASP A 134 10.11 13.99 -8.13
N TRP A 135 9.14 14.88 -8.32
CA TRP A 135 8.93 15.55 -9.61
C TRP A 135 10.10 16.48 -10.02
N GLN A 136 10.97 16.84 -9.09
CA GLN A 136 12.18 17.63 -9.33
C GLN A 136 13.40 16.75 -9.64
N GLY A 137 13.29 15.43 -9.46
CA GLY A 137 14.36 14.45 -9.70
C GLY A 137 15.19 14.12 -8.46
N TYR A 138 14.80 14.53 -7.26
CA TYR A 138 15.50 14.18 -6.02
C TYR A 138 15.12 12.79 -5.53
N LEU A 139 16.06 12.14 -4.85
CA LEU A 139 15.98 10.74 -4.46
C LEU A 139 15.68 10.58 -2.96
N PHE A 140 14.84 9.58 -2.66
CA PHE A 140 14.43 9.19 -1.31
C PHE A 140 14.43 7.67 -1.19
N ASP A 141 14.58 7.13 0.02
CA ASP A 141 14.55 5.68 0.28
C ASP A 141 13.19 5.05 -0.03
N CYS A 142 12.10 5.79 0.18
CA CYS A 142 10.74 5.35 -0.14
C CYS A 142 9.80 6.56 -0.32
N ASP A 143 8.59 6.29 -0.77
CA ASP A 143 7.54 7.29 -0.95
C ASP A 143 7.11 7.97 0.37
N PHE A 144 7.16 7.27 1.49
CA PHE A 144 6.90 7.86 2.81
C PHE A 144 7.98 8.87 3.20
N ASN A 145 9.25 8.54 3.00
CA ASN A 145 10.35 9.48 3.22
C ASN A 145 10.24 10.69 2.29
N GLN A 146 9.83 10.48 1.03
CA GLN A 146 9.55 11.57 0.10
C GLN A 146 8.45 12.51 0.63
N MET A 147 7.33 11.95 1.13
CA MET A 147 6.23 12.75 1.70
C MET A 147 6.67 13.58 2.91
N LEU A 148 7.64 13.10 3.68
CA LEU A 148 8.16 13.75 4.88
C LEU A 148 9.37 14.64 4.62
N ASP A 149 9.77 14.78 3.36
CA ASP A 149 11.00 15.49 2.91
C ASP A 149 12.27 14.98 3.63
N LEU A 150 12.37 13.66 3.79
CA LEU A 150 13.52 12.94 4.34
C LEU A 150 14.36 12.37 3.18
N PRO A 151 15.31 13.13 2.61
CA PRO A 151 16.14 12.66 1.50
C PRO A 151 17.08 11.54 1.94
N LEU A 152 17.70 10.86 0.96
CA LEU A 152 18.76 9.88 1.23
C LEU A 152 19.83 10.45 2.17
N GLU A 153 20.23 9.67 3.18
CA GLU A 153 21.33 10.02 4.08
C GLU A 153 22.67 9.90 3.38
N THR A 154 23.01 10.90 2.58
CA THR A 154 24.26 11.03 1.85
C THR A 154 24.89 12.40 2.13
N ASN A 155 26.14 12.62 1.70
CA ASN A 155 26.83 13.89 1.93
C ASN A 155 26.18 15.10 1.22
N SER A 156 25.30 14.86 0.24
CA SER A 156 24.54 15.87 -0.47
C SER A 156 23.22 15.30 -0.96
N ARG A 157 22.19 16.14 -1.11
CA ARG A 157 20.90 15.74 -1.68
C ARG A 157 21.13 15.17 -3.09
N GLN A 158 20.78 13.92 -3.31
CA GLN A 158 21.02 13.21 -4.56
C GLN A 158 19.92 13.52 -5.59
N HIS A 159 20.34 13.76 -6.83
CA HIS A 159 19.45 13.97 -7.95
C HIS A 159 19.68 12.88 -9.01
N ILE A 160 18.60 12.42 -9.66
CA ILE A 160 18.66 11.32 -10.64
C ILE A 160 19.61 11.59 -11.80
N GLY A 161 19.82 12.86 -12.16
CA GLY A 161 20.75 13.27 -13.22
C GLY A 161 22.22 13.00 -12.90
N ASP A 162 22.57 12.99 -11.61
CA ASP A 162 23.95 12.80 -11.15
C ASP A 162 24.14 11.45 -10.43
N PHE A 163 23.04 10.70 -10.29
CA PHE A 163 22.96 9.47 -9.52
C PHE A 163 23.82 8.35 -10.11
N LYS A 164 24.56 7.68 -9.24
CA LYS A 164 25.26 6.43 -9.53
C LYS A 164 24.86 5.38 -8.54
N LEU A 165 24.55 4.17 -8.99
CA LEU A 165 24.14 3.07 -8.12
C LEU A 165 25.17 2.79 -7.00
N GLN A 166 26.43 3.08 -7.23
CA GLN A 166 27.51 2.92 -6.24
C GLN A 166 27.35 3.86 -5.04
N ASP A 167 26.70 5.02 -5.21
CA ASP A 167 26.56 6.03 -4.17
C ASP A 167 25.56 5.63 -3.09
N ILE A 168 24.68 4.66 -3.41
CA ILE A 168 23.71 4.11 -2.47
C ILE A 168 24.06 2.70 -1.97
N GLN A 169 25.13 2.10 -2.48
CA GLN A 169 25.61 0.84 -1.93
C GLN A 169 26.06 1.06 -0.48
N ASN A 170 25.35 0.44 0.47
CA ASN A 170 25.61 0.55 1.91
C ASN A 170 25.28 1.93 2.54
N HIS A 171 24.44 2.76 1.90
CA HIS A 171 23.94 3.95 2.57
C HIS A 171 23.00 3.57 3.73
N SER A 172 22.93 4.43 4.73
CA SER A 172 21.93 4.29 5.80
C SER A 172 20.57 4.77 5.31
N ILE A 173 19.53 4.00 5.62
CA ILE A 173 18.16 4.41 5.30
C ILE A 173 17.77 5.54 6.27
N ALA A 174 17.27 6.65 5.75
CA ALA A 174 16.79 7.75 6.56
C ALA A 174 15.57 7.31 7.39
N VAL A 175 15.67 7.46 8.71
CA VAL A 175 14.62 7.04 9.64
C VAL A 175 13.99 8.27 10.28
N GLY A 176 12.69 8.44 10.09
CA GLY A 176 11.88 9.48 10.69
C GLY A 176 11.11 9.02 11.93
N ARG A 177 10.16 9.84 12.36
CA ARG A 177 9.25 9.51 13.48
C ARG A 177 7.92 8.90 13.01
N HIS A 178 7.92 8.32 11.85
CA HIS A 178 6.75 7.66 11.26
C HIS A 178 6.84 6.15 11.38
#